data_d34ceaef9e3055f0bc0b1beea5542976
#
_entry.id   d34ceaef9e3055f0bc0b1beea5542976
#
_cell.length_a   1.000
_cell.length_b   1.000
_cell.length_c   1.000
_cell.angle_alpha   90.00
_cell.angle_beta   90.00
_cell.angle_gamma   90.00
#
_symmetry.space_group_name_H-M   'P 1'
#
loop_
_entity.id
_entity.type
_entity.pdbx_description
1 polymer ?
#
loop_
_entity_poly.entity_id
_entity_poly.type
_entity_poly.pdbx_seq_one_letter_code
_entity_poly.pdbx_strand_id
1 'polypeptide(L)' 'SAASDVYKRQILVFVIAGLFSLVLSRVFDAAVTYKLENDLTI' A
#
# COMPACT_ATOMS: atom_id res chain seq x y z
N SER A 1 7.80 -24.60 16.81
CA SER A 1 7.20 -24.20 18.07
C SER A 1 6.12 -23.15 17.87
N ALA A 2 5.22 -23.05 18.82
CA ALA A 2 4.11 -22.10 18.75
C ALA A 2 4.60 -20.65 18.68
N ALA A 3 5.67 -20.35 19.40
CA ALA A 3 6.27 -19.00 19.39
C ALA A 3 6.82 -18.65 18.02
N SER A 4 7.50 -19.60 17.37
CA SER A 4 8.05 -19.39 16.03
C SER A 4 6.95 -19.16 15.01
N ASP A 5 5.85 -19.86 15.11
CA ASP A 5 4.70 -19.69 14.23
C ASP A 5 4.06 -18.31 14.39
N VAL A 6 3.97 -17.83 15.63
CA VAL A 6 3.43 -16.50 15.90
C VAL A 6 4.32 -15.41 15.28
N TYR A 7 5.64 -15.55 15.43
CA TYR A 7 6.57 -14.58 14.84
C TYR A 7 6.51 -14.58 13.32
N LYS A 8 6.45 -15.75 12.72
CA LYS A 8 6.33 -15.87 11.26
C LYS A 8 5.06 -15.19 10.75
N ARG A 9 3.97 -15.43 11.44
CA ARG A 9 2.70 -14.82 11.08
C ARG A 9 2.75 -13.30 11.20
N GLN A 10 3.37 -12.79 12.24
CA GLN A 10 3.51 -11.35 12.45
C GLN A 10 4.33 -10.70 11.36
N ILE A 11 5.45 -11.33 10.97
CA ILE A 11 6.28 -10.82 9.87
C ILE A 11 5.49 -10.79 8.57
N LEU A 12 4.74 -11.84 8.30
CA LEU A 12 3.92 -11.94 7.10
C LEU A 12 2.88 -10.83 7.04
N VAL A 13 2.16 -10.62 8.12
CA VAL A 13 1.16 -9.55 8.21
C VAL A 13 1.81 -8.19 8.03
N PHE A 14 2.97 -7.97 8.62
CA PHE A 14 3.70 -6.71 8.50
C PHE A 14 4.11 -6.42 7.07
N VAL A 15 4.65 -7.45 6.39
CA VAL A 15 5.08 -7.31 5.00
C VAL A 15 3.89 -7.03 4.09
N ILE A 16 2.80 -7.76 4.27
CA ILE A 16 1.58 -7.56 3.48
C ILE A 16 1.02 -6.17 3.72
N ALA A 17 0.95 -5.73 4.97
CA ALA A 17 0.44 -4.39 5.30
C ALA A 17 1.30 -3.30 4.69
N GLY A 18 2.62 -3.45 4.73
CA GLY A 18 3.54 -2.50 4.11
C GLY A 18 3.38 -2.42 2.61
N LEU A 19 3.31 -3.57 1.94
CA LEU A 19 3.11 -3.62 0.50
C LEU A 19 1.77 -3.03 0.10
N PHE A 20 0.73 -3.37 0.83
CA PHE A 20 -0.62 -2.86 0.57
C PHE A 20 -0.65 -1.35 0.73
N SER A 21 -0.01 -0.83 1.76
CA SER A 21 0.08 0.60 2.00
C SER A 21 0.82 1.32 0.87
N LEU A 22 1.91 0.72 0.39
CA LEU A 22 2.67 1.26 -0.75
C LEU A 22 1.82 1.32 -2.01
N VAL A 23 1.11 0.25 -2.32
CA VAL A 23 0.25 0.19 -3.51
C VAL A 23 -0.86 1.23 -3.41
N LEU A 24 -1.47 1.36 -2.23
CA LEU A 24 -2.51 2.36 -2.01
C LEU A 24 -1.97 3.77 -2.19
N SER A 25 -0.79 4.04 -1.68
CA SER A 25 -0.15 5.36 -1.83
C SER A 25 0.07 5.69 -3.30
N ARG A 26 0.54 4.73 -4.09
CA ARG A 26 0.75 4.92 -5.53
C ARG A 26 -0.55 5.15 -6.26
N VAL A 27 -1.58 4.40 -5.93
CA VAL A 27 -2.90 4.56 -6.54
C VAL A 27 -3.46 5.94 -6.23
N PHE A 28 -3.31 6.40 -5.00
CA PHE A 28 -3.74 7.74 -4.61
C PHE A 28 -3.00 8.83 -5.37
N ASP A 29 -1.68 8.71 -5.47
CA ASP A 29 -0.88 9.68 -6.22
C ASP A 29 -1.28 9.72 -7.68
N ALA A 30 -1.47 8.57 -8.30
CA ALA A 30 -1.89 8.49 -9.69
C ALA A 30 -3.26 9.11 -9.89
N ALA A 31 -4.19 8.86 -8.98
CA ALA A 31 -5.55 9.40 -9.06
C ALA A 31 -5.54 10.93 -8.92
N VAL A 32 -4.75 11.44 -7.97
CA VAL A 32 -4.63 12.89 -7.77
C VAL A 32 -3.99 13.55 -8.99
N THR A 33 -2.92 12.97 -9.50
CA THR A 33 -2.24 13.49 -10.69
C THR A 33 -3.17 13.50 -11.89
N TYR A 34 -3.93 12.44 -12.07
CA TYR A 34 -4.88 12.35 -13.18
C TYR A 34 -5.96 13.42 -13.10
N LYS A 35 -6.45 13.67 -11.90
CA LYS A 35 -7.47 14.69 -11.68
C LYS A 35 -6.91 16.07 -11.93
N LEU A 36 -5.69 16.34 -11.49
CA LEU A 36 -5.03 17.63 -11.72
C LEU A 36 -4.78 17.88 -13.20
N GLU A 37 -4.33 16.88 -13.94
CA GLU A 37 -4.12 17.00 -15.37
C GLU A 37 -5.44 17.26 -16.11
N ASN A 38 -6.51 16.61 -15.69
CA ASN A 38 -7.82 16.79 -16.28
C ASN A 38 -8.34 18.21 -16.03
N ASP A 39 -8.11 18.75 -14.85
CA ASP A 39 -8.52 20.12 -14.52
C ASP A 39 -7.72 21.15 -15.31
N LEU A 40 -6.47 20.85 -15.62
CA LEU A 40 -5.61 21.74 -16.37
C LEU A 40 -5.93 21.77 -17.88
N THR A 41 -6.62 20.76 -18.36
CA THR A 41 -6.92 20.63 -19.79
C THR A 41 -8.12 21.49 -20.22
N ILE A 42 -8.84 22.00 -19.26
CA ILE A 42 -9.96 22.89 -19.53
C ILE A 42 -9.47 24.33 -19.60
#